data_e6447d5bcc32ff8220c7560d211e866b
#
_entry.id   e6447d5bcc32ff8220c7560d211e866b
#
_cell.length_a   1.000
_cell.length_b   1.000
_cell.length_c   1.000
_cell.angle_alpha   90.00
_cell.angle_beta   90.00
_cell.angle_gamma   90.00
#
_symmetry.space_group_name_H-M   'P 1'
#
loop_
_entity.id
_entity.type
_entity.pdbx_description
1 polymer ?
#
loop_
_entity_poly.entity_id
_entity_poly.type
_entity_poly.pdbx_seq_one_letter_code
_entity_poly.pdbx_strand_id
1 'polypeptide(L)'
;PLPLSAPGRLLRHVAGLFGQKLTSEALLTLLKHPLTNTGSDARGAHLLHTRELELKLRRFGPPFPTGSDLIAWSEKGDEDRQSWARWLSDLILGLEEIGDRHLTTHLEHHITLAEQFCAGPKADGSGALWLEAAGKEARRWVDELRGEADHAGILSSSDYQSLFHSVLQKGEVREAIVAHPNVMIWGTLEARVQGADLVILGGLNEGSWPEAARPDPWL
;
A
#
# COMPACT_ATOMS: atom_id res chain seq x y z
N PRO A 1 3.84 6.99 -11.25
CA PRO A 1 3.40 5.65 -11.63
C PRO A 1 2.41 5.07 -10.62
N LEU A 2 1.31 4.47 -11.08
CA LEU A 2 0.26 3.88 -10.25
C LEU A 2 0.81 2.85 -9.22
N PRO A 3 1.77 1.96 -9.54
CA PRO A 3 2.30 0.98 -8.59
C PRO A 3 2.94 1.58 -7.33
N LEU A 4 3.35 2.84 -7.36
CA LEU A 4 3.95 3.54 -6.23
C LEU A 4 2.94 4.32 -5.39
N SER A 5 1.72 4.48 -5.88
CA SER A 5 0.62 5.09 -5.14
C SER A 5 0.16 4.20 -3.97
N ALA A 6 -0.58 4.74 -3.01
CA ALA A 6 -1.12 3.96 -1.91
C ALA A 6 -2.00 2.79 -2.38
N PRO A 7 -3.01 2.98 -3.27
CA PRO A 7 -3.80 1.85 -3.78
C PRO A 7 -2.95 0.81 -4.52
N GLY A 8 -2.02 1.25 -5.38
CA GLY A 8 -1.16 0.34 -6.13
C GLY A 8 -0.26 -0.51 -5.24
N ARG A 9 0.31 0.06 -4.17
CA ARG A 9 1.10 -0.68 -3.19
C ARG A 9 0.26 -1.69 -2.42
N LEU A 10 -0.92 -1.28 -1.93
CA LEU A 10 -1.81 -2.19 -1.19
C LEU A 10 -2.17 -3.40 -2.05
N LEU A 11 -2.69 -3.16 -3.25
CA LEU A 11 -3.07 -4.22 -4.17
C LEU A 11 -1.91 -5.19 -4.45
N ARG A 12 -0.71 -4.68 -4.68
CA ARG A 12 0.47 -5.53 -4.87
C ARG A 12 0.84 -6.33 -3.63
N HIS A 13 0.74 -5.76 -2.45
CA HIS A 13 1.02 -6.47 -1.21
C HIS A 13 0.00 -7.59 -0.97
N VAL A 14 -1.28 -7.34 -1.23
CA VAL A 14 -2.33 -8.36 -1.09
C VAL A 14 -2.14 -9.49 -2.10
N ALA A 15 -1.87 -9.19 -3.38
CA ALA A 15 -1.55 -10.22 -4.37
C ALA A 15 -0.34 -11.08 -3.95
N GLY A 16 0.67 -10.46 -3.34
CA GLY A 16 1.87 -11.12 -2.86
C GLY A 16 1.67 -12.11 -1.71
N LEU A 17 0.48 -12.19 -1.11
CA LEU A 17 0.15 -13.18 -0.08
C LEU A 17 -0.26 -14.54 -0.66
N PHE A 18 -0.67 -14.59 -1.92
CA PHE A 18 -1.24 -15.78 -2.53
C PHE A 18 -0.18 -16.86 -2.77
N GLY A 19 -0.46 -18.06 -2.25
CA GLY A 19 0.43 -19.21 -2.38
C GLY A 19 1.76 -19.08 -1.62
N GLN A 20 1.82 -18.18 -0.64
CA GLN A 20 3.00 -17.91 0.17
C GLN A 20 2.70 -18.00 1.66
N LYS A 21 3.69 -18.48 2.44
CA LYS A 21 3.63 -18.38 3.90
C LYS A 21 3.65 -16.91 4.30
N LEU A 22 2.64 -16.52 5.08
CA LEU A 22 2.54 -15.17 5.59
C LEU A 22 3.70 -14.87 6.56
N THR A 23 4.59 -13.97 6.20
CA THR A 23 5.65 -13.52 7.12
C THR A 23 5.12 -12.43 8.05
N SER A 24 5.72 -12.33 9.26
CA SER A 24 5.43 -11.22 10.18
C SER A 24 5.64 -9.85 9.53
N GLU A 25 6.63 -9.72 8.65
CA GLU A 25 6.90 -8.48 7.92
C GLU A 25 5.77 -8.13 6.93
N ALA A 26 5.34 -9.09 6.11
CA ALA A 26 4.25 -8.89 5.15
C ALA A 26 2.94 -8.52 5.86
N LEU A 27 2.61 -9.22 6.96
CA LEU A 27 1.45 -8.90 7.79
C LEU A 27 1.51 -7.48 8.34
N LEU A 28 2.63 -7.09 8.97
CA LEU A 28 2.79 -5.75 9.55
C LEU A 28 2.80 -4.65 8.47
N THR A 29 3.33 -4.93 7.29
CA THR A 29 3.31 -4.01 6.15
C THR A 29 1.87 -3.69 5.74
N LEU A 30 1.01 -4.71 5.63
CA LEU A 30 -0.42 -4.52 5.33
C LEU A 30 -1.16 -3.79 6.45
N LEU A 31 -0.94 -4.18 7.70
CA LEU A 31 -1.62 -3.57 8.85
C LEU A 31 -1.25 -2.08 9.02
N LYS A 32 -0.01 -1.72 8.74
CA LYS A 32 0.45 -0.32 8.79
C LYS A 32 0.11 0.48 7.54
N HIS A 33 -0.39 -0.16 6.50
CA HIS A 33 -0.66 0.53 5.24
C HIS A 33 -1.70 1.64 5.43
N PRO A 34 -1.53 2.84 4.81
CA PRO A 34 -2.42 3.98 5.03
C PRO A 34 -3.88 3.72 4.67
N LEU A 35 -4.17 2.79 3.77
CA LEU A 35 -5.54 2.45 3.37
C LEU A 35 -6.19 1.36 4.21
N THR A 36 -5.45 0.62 5.05
CA THR A 36 -6.02 -0.45 5.87
C THR A 36 -6.91 0.13 6.96
N ASN A 37 -8.11 -0.43 7.12
CA ASN A 37 -9.13 -0.01 8.08
C ASN A 37 -9.48 1.49 7.99
N THR A 38 -9.87 1.92 6.79
CA THR A 38 -10.33 3.28 6.50
C THR A 38 -11.85 3.37 6.29
N GLY A 39 -12.57 2.25 6.43
CA GLY A 39 -14.03 2.22 6.26
C GLY A 39 -14.83 2.81 7.44
N SER A 40 -14.16 3.02 8.58
CA SER A 40 -14.76 3.60 9.78
C SER A 40 -13.78 4.52 10.51
N ASP A 41 -14.21 5.13 11.61
CA ASP A 41 -13.39 5.93 12.52
C ASP A 41 -12.46 5.09 13.44
N ALA A 42 -12.52 3.75 13.34
CA ALA A 42 -11.77 2.82 14.18
C ALA A 42 -10.26 2.71 13.83
N ARG A 43 -9.74 3.52 12.89
CA ARG A 43 -8.34 3.46 12.48
C ARG A 43 -7.34 3.69 13.62
N GLY A 44 -7.67 4.55 14.58
CA GLY A 44 -6.83 4.79 15.76
C GLY A 44 -6.65 3.53 16.60
N ALA A 45 -7.73 2.81 16.91
CA ALA A 45 -7.71 1.54 17.62
C ALA A 45 -6.96 0.46 16.82
N HIS A 46 -7.19 0.37 15.51
CA HIS A 46 -6.46 -0.53 14.62
C HIS A 46 -4.93 -0.33 14.70
N LEU A 47 -4.45 0.91 14.64
CA LEU A 47 -3.02 1.20 14.73
C LEU A 47 -2.44 0.86 16.12
N LEU A 48 -3.23 1.03 17.18
CA LEU A 48 -2.83 0.62 18.53
C LEU A 48 -2.67 -0.91 18.60
N HIS A 49 -3.67 -1.68 18.16
CA HIS A 49 -3.59 -3.14 18.13
C HIS A 49 -2.46 -3.64 17.23
N THR A 50 -2.24 -2.98 16.08
CA THR A 50 -1.11 -3.27 15.18
C THR A 50 0.23 -3.09 15.89
N ARG A 51 0.41 -2.00 16.65
CA ARG A 51 1.63 -1.73 17.41
C ARG A 51 1.87 -2.76 18.51
N GLU A 52 0.83 -3.15 19.24
CA GLU A 52 0.91 -4.15 20.28
C GLU A 52 1.24 -5.54 19.73
N LEU A 53 0.60 -5.92 18.60
CA LEU A 53 0.93 -7.12 17.86
C LEU A 53 2.37 -7.11 17.37
N GLU A 54 2.84 -6.00 16.79
CA GLU A 54 4.24 -5.86 16.36
C GLU A 54 5.22 -6.09 17.50
N LEU A 55 4.97 -5.51 18.68
CA LEU A 55 5.82 -5.71 19.85
C LEU A 55 5.86 -7.20 20.26
N LYS A 56 4.72 -7.88 20.18
CA LYS A 56 4.63 -9.32 20.46
C LYS A 56 5.41 -10.14 19.43
N LEU A 57 5.19 -9.88 18.14
CA LEU A 57 5.85 -10.61 17.05
C LEU A 57 7.38 -10.42 17.08
N ARG A 58 7.86 -9.20 17.28
CA ARG A 58 9.29 -8.90 17.33
C ARG A 58 10.01 -9.52 18.53
N ARG A 59 9.34 -9.68 19.67
CA ARG A 59 9.98 -10.19 20.88
C ARG A 59 9.88 -11.71 21.01
N PHE A 60 8.74 -12.28 20.65
CA PHE A 60 8.40 -13.66 20.99
C PHE A 60 7.52 -14.34 19.93
N GLY A 61 7.27 -13.71 18.79
CA GLY A 61 6.39 -14.24 17.77
C GLY A 61 7.08 -15.20 16.81
N PRO A 62 6.32 -16.06 16.14
CA PRO A 62 6.82 -16.88 15.06
C PRO A 62 7.14 -16.00 13.83
N PRO A 63 8.11 -16.40 12.99
CA PRO A 63 8.40 -15.70 11.73
C PRO A 63 7.22 -15.75 10.74
N PHE A 64 6.39 -16.79 10.85
CA PHE A 64 5.19 -17.05 10.05
C PHE A 64 3.97 -17.14 10.97
N PRO A 65 3.36 -16.03 11.37
CA PRO A 65 2.19 -16.04 12.25
C PRO A 65 0.97 -16.62 11.56
N THR A 66 0.25 -17.46 12.28
CA THR A 66 -1.02 -18.07 11.86
C THR A 66 -2.22 -17.36 12.49
N GLY A 67 -3.43 -17.62 11.97
CA GLY A 67 -4.65 -17.13 12.61
C GLY A 67 -4.79 -17.55 14.06
N SER A 68 -4.39 -18.78 14.41
CA SER A 68 -4.38 -19.26 15.80
C SER A 68 -3.41 -18.50 16.70
N ASP A 69 -2.24 -18.09 16.19
CA ASP A 69 -1.31 -17.23 16.95
C ASP A 69 -1.92 -15.87 17.28
N LEU A 70 -2.67 -15.28 16.32
CA LEU A 70 -3.36 -14.01 16.49
C LEU A 70 -4.48 -14.12 17.53
N ILE A 71 -5.28 -15.19 17.49
CA ILE A 71 -6.34 -15.45 18.45
C ILE A 71 -5.74 -15.64 19.86
N ALA A 72 -4.75 -16.50 20.01
CA ALA A 72 -4.09 -16.74 21.31
C ALA A 72 -3.44 -15.46 21.89
N TRP A 73 -2.87 -14.59 21.02
CA TRP A 73 -2.37 -13.29 21.46
C TRP A 73 -3.49 -12.39 21.98
N SER A 74 -4.66 -12.43 21.35
CA SER A 74 -5.77 -11.54 21.69
C SER A 74 -6.50 -11.90 22.97
N GLU A 75 -6.42 -13.16 23.44
CA GLU A 75 -7.14 -13.67 24.63
C GLU A 75 -6.91 -12.84 25.91
N LYS A 76 -5.72 -12.23 26.04
CA LYS A 76 -5.36 -11.38 27.18
C LYS A 76 -5.81 -9.92 27.01
N GLY A 77 -6.47 -9.60 25.91
CA GLY A 77 -6.96 -8.28 25.60
C GLY A 77 -8.46 -8.12 25.88
N ASP A 78 -8.95 -6.92 25.61
CA ASP A 78 -10.36 -6.61 25.65
C ASP A 78 -11.13 -7.20 24.44
N GLU A 79 -12.43 -7.03 24.45
CA GLU A 79 -13.33 -7.54 23.40
C GLU A 79 -13.03 -6.92 22.02
N ASP A 80 -12.62 -5.65 21.97
CA ASP A 80 -12.26 -4.96 20.73
C ASP A 80 -11.02 -5.59 20.09
N ARG A 81 -9.98 -5.88 20.88
CA ARG A 81 -8.78 -6.61 20.42
C ARG A 81 -9.13 -8.02 19.94
N GLN A 82 -9.98 -8.75 20.67
CA GLN A 82 -10.38 -10.12 20.29
C GLN A 82 -11.18 -10.11 18.97
N SER A 83 -12.09 -9.16 18.81
CA SER A 83 -12.84 -8.98 17.56
C SER A 83 -11.93 -8.62 16.39
N TRP A 84 -10.97 -7.72 16.61
CA TRP A 84 -9.98 -7.34 15.62
C TRP A 84 -9.08 -8.53 15.22
N ALA A 85 -8.64 -9.34 16.17
CA ALA A 85 -7.82 -10.51 15.88
C ALA A 85 -8.58 -11.59 15.12
N ARG A 86 -9.87 -11.79 15.40
CA ARG A 86 -10.74 -12.72 14.65
C ARG A 86 -10.87 -12.26 13.20
N TRP A 87 -11.21 -10.99 12.97
CA TRP A 87 -11.26 -10.39 11.63
C TRP A 87 -9.97 -10.63 10.86
N LEU A 88 -8.81 -10.39 11.49
CA LEU A 88 -7.53 -10.58 10.83
C LEU A 88 -7.23 -12.06 10.57
N SER A 89 -7.56 -12.95 11.50
CA SER A 89 -7.43 -14.39 11.34
C SER A 89 -8.23 -14.90 10.15
N ASP A 90 -9.46 -14.39 9.98
CA ASP A 90 -10.33 -14.78 8.86
C ASP A 90 -9.78 -14.29 7.52
N LEU A 91 -9.23 -13.08 7.46
CA LEU A 91 -8.64 -12.52 6.24
C LEU A 91 -7.41 -13.29 5.74
N ILE A 92 -6.60 -13.84 6.66
CA ILE A 92 -5.37 -14.57 6.29
C ILE A 92 -5.59 -16.07 6.11
N LEU A 93 -6.79 -16.56 6.38
CA LEU A 93 -7.10 -17.98 6.30
C LEU A 93 -7.00 -18.48 4.85
N GLY A 94 -6.25 -19.57 4.66
CA GLY A 94 -6.18 -20.28 3.38
C GLY A 94 -5.37 -19.57 2.28
N LEU A 95 -4.66 -18.47 2.58
CA LEU A 95 -3.87 -17.74 1.58
C LEU A 95 -2.67 -18.55 1.07
N GLU A 96 -2.07 -19.37 1.92
CA GLU A 96 -0.93 -20.24 1.57
C GLU A 96 -1.33 -21.34 0.59
N GLU A 97 -2.57 -21.83 0.68
CA GLU A 97 -3.10 -22.91 -0.17
C GLU A 97 -3.65 -22.41 -1.52
N ILE A 98 -3.54 -21.13 -1.82
CA ILE A 98 -3.95 -20.60 -3.11
C ILE A 98 -2.96 -21.09 -4.18
N GLY A 99 -3.40 -22.09 -4.96
CA GLY A 99 -2.67 -22.65 -6.10
C GLY A 99 -3.17 -22.14 -7.44
N ASP A 100 -3.07 -22.99 -8.44
CA ASP A 100 -3.50 -22.71 -9.81
C ASP A 100 -5.02 -22.50 -9.89
N ARG A 101 -5.45 -21.35 -10.46
CA ARG A 101 -6.86 -20.97 -10.60
C ARG A 101 -7.07 -20.15 -11.86
N HIS A 102 -8.32 -20.09 -12.35
CA HIS A 102 -8.68 -19.12 -13.38
C HIS A 102 -8.35 -17.69 -12.96
N LEU A 103 -7.93 -16.87 -13.94
CA LEU A 103 -7.62 -15.45 -13.69
C LEU A 103 -8.79 -14.73 -13.02
N THR A 104 -10.02 -14.99 -13.46
CA THR A 104 -11.25 -14.44 -12.84
C THR A 104 -11.31 -14.74 -11.34
N THR A 105 -11.05 -16.01 -10.94
CA THR A 105 -11.09 -16.43 -9.53
C THR A 105 -9.98 -15.79 -8.71
N HIS A 106 -8.76 -15.70 -9.27
CA HIS A 106 -7.65 -14.98 -8.61
C HIS A 106 -8.00 -13.51 -8.40
N LEU A 107 -8.49 -12.85 -9.44
CA LEU A 107 -8.80 -11.42 -9.42
C LEU A 107 -9.91 -11.09 -8.41
N GLU A 108 -11.01 -11.84 -8.44
CA GLU A 108 -12.13 -11.61 -7.52
C GLU A 108 -11.71 -11.83 -6.05
N HIS A 109 -10.97 -12.91 -5.77
CA HIS A 109 -10.46 -13.15 -4.42
C HIS A 109 -9.51 -12.04 -3.97
N HIS A 110 -8.59 -11.62 -4.85
CA HIS A 110 -7.63 -10.54 -4.58
C HIS A 110 -8.33 -9.22 -4.25
N ILE A 111 -9.27 -8.80 -5.10
CA ILE A 111 -9.96 -7.53 -4.92
C ILE A 111 -10.84 -7.55 -3.67
N THR A 112 -11.59 -8.63 -3.45
CA THR A 112 -12.39 -8.81 -2.24
C THR A 112 -11.52 -8.73 -0.98
N LEU A 113 -10.39 -9.40 -0.95
CA LEU A 113 -9.46 -9.37 0.19
C LEU A 113 -8.89 -7.96 0.41
N ALA A 114 -8.50 -7.26 -0.66
CA ALA A 114 -8.00 -5.89 -0.56
C ALA A 114 -9.07 -4.92 -0.04
N GLU A 115 -10.30 -5.05 -0.52
CA GLU A 115 -11.44 -4.26 -0.04
C GLU A 115 -11.72 -4.53 1.44
N GLN A 116 -11.72 -5.79 1.87
CA GLN A 116 -11.91 -6.17 3.28
C GLN A 116 -10.80 -5.61 4.19
N PHE A 117 -9.53 -5.62 3.76
CA PHE A 117 -8.46 -4.94 4.51
C PHE A 117 -8.73 -3.43 4.65
N CYS A 118 -9.22 -2.80 3.59
CA CYS A 118 -9.52 -1.37 3.60
C CYS A 118 -10.77 -1.02 4.41
N ALA A 119 -11.82 -1.83 4.35
CA ALA A 119 -13.03 -1.65 5.15
C ALA A 119 -12.73 -1.76 6.64
N GLY A 120 -12.00 -2.81 7.06
CA GLY A 120 -11.74 -3.12 8.46
C GLY A 120 -12.88 -3.89 9.12
N PRO A 121 -12.73 -4.26 10.41
CA PRO A 121 -13.68 -5.15 11.11
C PRO A 121 -15.05 -4.52 11.43
N LYS A 122 -15.18 -3.21 11.30
CA LYS A 122 -16.39 -2.45 11.71
C LYS A 122 -17.15 -1.82 10.54
N ALA A 123 -16.78 -2.14 9.32
CA ALA A 123 -17.43 -1.57 8.14
C ALA A 123 -17.44 -2.57 6.98
N ASP A 124 -18.41 -2.40 6.11
CA ASP A 124 -18.48 -3.08 4.82
C ASP A 124 -17.91 -2.20 3.71
N GLY A 125 -17.67 -2.81 2.54
CA GLY A 125 -17.23 -2.11 1.34
C GLY A 125 -15.70 -2.07 1.19
N SER A 126 -15.17 -0.97 0.68
CA SER A 126 -13.77 -0.87 0.25
C SER A 126 -12.96 0.23 0.96
N GLY A 127 -13.51 0.80 2.03
CA GLY A 127 -12.87 1.95 2.69
C GLY A 127 -12.46 3.04 1.69
N ALA A 128 -11.24 3.51 1.79
CA ALA A 128 -10.70 4.55 0.91
C ALA A 128 -9.95 4.00 -0.33
N LEU A 129 -9.99 2.69 -0.61
CA LEU A 129 -9.20 2.05 -1.66
C LEU A 129 -9.38 2.69 -3.04
N TRP A 130 -10.63 2.94 -3.42
CA TRP A 130 -11.00 3.43 -4.74
C TRP A 130 -11.25 4.94 -4.80
N LEU A 131 -10.91 5.65 -3.71
CA LEU A 131 -11.06 7.10 -3.66
C LEU A 131 -9.86 7.80 -4.32
N GLU A 132 -10.00 9.11 -4.49
CA GLU A 132 -9.00 9.99 -5.09
C GLU A 132 -8.54 9.56 -6.50
N ALA A 133 -7.64 10.30 -7.10
CA ALA A 133 -7.17 10.04 -8.47
C ALA A 133 -6.50 8.67 -8.59
N ALA A 134 -5.67 8.30 -7.61
CA ALA A 134 -4.95 7.03 -7.62
C ALA A 134 -5.88 5.83 -7.44
N GLY A 135 -6.88 5.93 -6.55
CA GLY A 135 -7.88 4.87 -6.35
C GLY A 135 -8.75 4.66 -7.58
N LYS A 136 -9.21 5.73 -8.20
CA LYS A 136 -9.99 5.69 -9.45
C LYS A 136 -9.20 5.07 -10.60
N GLU A 137 -7.93 5.44 -10.74
CA GLU A 137 -7.06 4.88 -11.77
C GLU A 137 -6.78 3.39 -11.51
N ALA A 138 -6.55 2.98 -10.26
CA ALA A 138 -6.39 1.59 -9.90
C ALA A 138 -7.66 0.77 -10.21
N ARG A 139 -8.83 1.33 -9.90
CA ARG A 139 -10.12 0.69 -10.21
C ARG A 139 -10.30 0.50 -11.71
N ARG A 140 -9.97 1.50 -12.53
CA ARG A 140 -10.04 1.40 -13.98
C ARG A 140 -9.23 0.22 -14.52
N TRP A 141 -7.97 0.08 -14.08
CA TRP A 141 -7.11 -1.03 -14.51
C TRP A 141 -7.60 -2.40 -14.03
N VAL A 142 -8.17 -2.47 -12.82
CA VAL A 142 -8.81 -3.69 -12.31
C VAL A 142 -10.02 -4.06 -13.15
N ASP A 143 -10.87 -3.11 -13.51
CA ASP A 143 -12.07 -3.35 -14.31
C ASP A 143 -11.74 -3.71 -15.77
N GLU A 144 -10.68 -3.13 -16.36
CA GLU A 144 -10.14 -3.55 -17.66
C GLU A 144 -9.65 -5.01 -17.60
N LEU A 145 -8.85 -5.36 -16.57
CA LEU A 145 -8.37 -6.73 -16.41
C LEU A 145 -9.52 -7.72 -16.19
N ARG A 146 -10.55 -7.32 -15.42
CA ARG A 146 -11.76 -8.12 -15.21
C ARG A 146 -12.51 -8.39 -16.50
N GLY A 147 -12.61 -7.41 -17.39
CA GLY A 147 -13.25 -7.56 -18.69
C GLY A 147 -12.59 -8.60 -19.59
N GLU A 148 -11.28 -8.81 -19.46
CA GLU A 148 -10.48 -9.74 -20.24
C GLU A 148 -10.19 -11.07 -19.52
N ALA A 149 -10.57 -11.19 -18.24
CA ALA A 149 -10.14 -12.27 -17.37
C ALA A 149 -10.58 -13.67 -17.85
N ASP A 150 -11.73 -13.78 -18.48
CA ASP A 150 -12.27 -15.06 -18.98
C ASP A 150 -11.42 -15.66 -20.12
N HIS A 151 -10.61 -14.85 -20.79
CA HIS A 151 -9.77 -15.27 -21.92
C HIS A 151 -8.37 -15.75 -21.48
N ALA A 152 -7.96 -15.51 -20.24
CA ALA A 152 -6.58 -15.76 -19.79
C ALA A 152 -6.32 -17.19 -19.24
N GLY A 153 -7.35 -17.99 -19.01
CA GLY A 153 -7.21 -19.36 -18.53
C GLY A 153 -6.74 -19.47 -17.07
N ILE A 154 -6.04 -20.59 -16.77
CA ILE A 154 -5.55 -20.93 -15.43
C ILE A 154 -4.13 -20.37 -15.26
N LEU A 155 -3.88 -19.70 -14.13
CA LEU A 155 -2.59 -19.15 -13.74
C LEU A 155 -2.18 -19.68 -12.38
N SER A 156 -0.88 -19.87 -12.18
CA SER A 156 -0.32 -20.03 -10.84
C SER A 156 -0.41 -18.72 -10.04
N SER A 157 -0.28 -18.79 -8.73
CA SER A 157 -0.26 -17.58 -7.89
C SER A 157 0.89 -16.63 -8.27
N SER A 158 2.07 -17.15 -8.66
CA SER A 158 3.21 -16.34 -9.08
C SER A 158 2.99 -15.67 -10.45
N ASP A 159 2.36 -16.38 -11.39
CA ASP A 159 2.04 -15.81 -12.70
C ASP A 159 0.97 -14.73 -12.57
N TYR A 160 -0.03 -14.97 -11.72
CA TYR A 160 -1.05 -13.96 -11.39
C TYR A 160 -0.42 -12.69 -10.80
N GLN A 161 0.48 -12.82 -9.82
CA GLN A 161 1.18 -11.69 -9.22
C GLN A 161 1.97 -10.89 -10.27
N SER A 162 2.69 -11.58 -11.15
CA SER A 162 3.48 -10.99 -12.22
C SER A 162 2.61 -10.26 -13.24
N LEU A 163 1.52 -10.88 -13.67
CA LEU A 163 0.53 -10.30 -14.58
C LEU A 163 -0.09 -9.04 -13.96
N PHE A 164 -0.60 -9.14 -12.73
CA PHE A 164 -1.24 -8.03 -12.04
C PHE A 164 -0.28 -6.85 -11.85
N HIS A 165 0.97 -7.12 -11.48
CA HIS A 165 2.00 -6.10 -11.39
C HIS A 165 2.24 -5.40 -12.74
N SER A 166 2.35 -6.17 -13.82
CA SER A 166 2.55 -5.62 -15.17
C SER A 166 1.38 -4.77 -15.64
N VAL A 167 0.15 -5.15 -15.30
CA VAL A 167 -1.05 -4.35 -15.59
C VAL A 167 -1.00 -3.02 -14.84
N LEU A 168 -0.71 -3.01 -13.54
CA LEU A 168 -0.61 -1.78 -12.77
C LEU A 168 0.51 -0.84 -13.26
N GLN A 169 1.60 -1.38 -13.83
CA GLN A 169 2.70 -0.56 -14.37
C GLN A 169 2.28 0.33 -15.54
N LYS A 170 1.20 -0.02 -16.24
CA LYS A 170 0.64 0.81 -17.32
C LYS A 170 -0.07 2.05 -16.81
N GLY A 171 -0.47 2.06 -15.54
CA GLY A 171 -1.22 3.16 -14.93
C GLY A 171 -0.34 4.34 -14.52
N GLU A 172 -0.79 5.53 -14.86
CA GLU A 172 -0.20 6.79 -14.40
C GLU A 172 -1.21 7.58 -13.57
N VAL A 173 -0.80 7.97 -12.39
CA VAL A 173 -1.59 8.89 -11.55
C VAL A 173 -1.08 10.29 -11.81
N ARG A 174 -1.93 11.11 -12.37
CA ARG A 174 -1.70 12.55 -12.50
C ARG A 174 -2.58 13.26 -11.49
N GLU A 175 -2.01 13.68 -10.38
CA GLU A 175 -2.69 14.62 -9.51
C GLU A 175 -2.79 15.95 -10.27
N ALA A 176 -3.98 16.53 -10.28
CA ALA A 176 -4.16 17.89 -10.75
C ALA A 176 -3.47 18.82 -9.71
N ILE A 177 -2.18 19.06 -9.90
CA ILE A 177 -1.45 20.05 -9.10
C ILE A 177 -2.00 21.41 -9.52
N VAL A 178 -2.92 21.93 -8.73
CA VAL A 178 -3.31 23.34 -8.85
C VAL A 178 -2.17 24.13 -8.23
N ALA A 179 -1.25 24.59 -9.08
CA ALA A 179 -0.19 25.47 -8.64
C ALA A 179 -0.81 26.72 -7.99
N HIS A 180 -0.39 27.06 -6.78
CA HIS A 180 -0.85 28.27 -6.13
C HIS A 180 -0.34 29.48 -6.93
N PRO A 181 -1.20 30.41 -7.37
CA PRO A 181 -0.81 31.46 -8.31
C PRO A 181 0.33 32.36 -7.81
N ASN A 182 0.49 32.48 -6.48
CA ASN A 182 1.49 33.35 -5.84
C ASN A 182 2.61 32.58 -5.13
N VAL A 183 2.68 31.23 -5.30
CA VAL A 183 3.74 30.41 -4.71
C VAL A 183 4.44 29.63 -5.80
N MET A 184 5.71 29.90 -6.01
CA MET A 184 6.53 29.27 -7.04
C MET A 184 7.71 28.54 -6.41
N ILE A 185 8.02 27.36 -6.92
CA ILE A 185 9.23 26.61 -6.57
C ILE A 185 10.14 26.67 -7.78
N TRP A 186 11.28 27.32 -7.62
CA TRP A 186 12.25 27.49 -8.70
C TRP A 186 13.50 26.64 -8.48
N GLY A 187 14.03 26.11 -9.54
CA GLY A 187 15.41 25.65 -9.58
C GLY A 187 16.37 26.84 -9.64
N THR A 188 17.65 26.57 -9.47
CA THR A 188 18.69 27.63 -9.45
C THR A 188 18.84 28.38 -10.78
N LEU A 189 18.45 27.78 -11.90
CA LEU A 189 18.48 28.44 -13.20
C LEU A 189 17.30 29.40 -13.40
N GLU A 190 16.09 28.95 -13.06
CA GLU A 190 14.87 29.75 -13.16
C GLU A 190 14.92 30.97 -12.21
N ALA A 191 15.48 30.79 -11.01
CA ALA A 191 15.62 31.85 -10.02
C ALA A 191 16.52 33.00 -10.46
N ARG A 192 17.35 32.84 -11.50
CA ARG A 192 18.24 33.90 -12.00
C ARG A 192 17.51 35.04 -12.71
N VAL A 193 16.35 34.73 -13.26
CA VAL A 193 15.61 35.69 -14.15
C VAL A 193 14.26 36.08 -13.58
N GLN A 194 13.89 35.57 -12.44
CA GLN A 194 12.61 35.85 -11.80
C GLN A 194 12.80 36.46 -10.41
N GLY A 195 11.89 37.34 -10.03
CA GLY A 195 11.86 37.97 -8.71
C GLY A 195 10.56 37.66 -7.98
N ALA A 196 10.59 37.73 -6.66
CA ALA A 196 9.42 37.59 -5.80
C ALA A 196 9.55 38.52 -4.58
N ASP A 197 8.41 38.88 -3.98
CA ASP A 197 8.38 39.71 -2.76
C ASP A 197 9.01 39.00 -1.55
N LEU A 198 8.91 37.67 -1.52
CA LEU A 198 9.54 36.82 -0.50
C LEU A 198 10.25 35.64 -1.17
N VAL A 199 11.52 35.47 -0.87
CA VAL A 199 12.31 34.32 -1.38
C VAL A 199 12.76 33.49 -0.18
N ILE A 200 12.41 32.20 -0.21
CA ILE A 200 12.84 31.21 0.79
C ILE A 200 13.90 30.33 0.12
N LEU A 201 15.12 30.41 0.65
CA LEU A 201 16.21 29.56 0.18
C LEU A 201 16.23 28.25 0.97
N GLY A 202 16.07 27.14 0.27
CA GLY A 202 16.08 25.80 0.87
C GLY A 202 17.26 24.95 0.35
N GLY A 203 17.63 23.89 1.11
CA GLY A 203 18.67 22.96 0.66
C GLY A 203 20.10 23.52 0.70
N LEU A 204 20.38 24.51 1.54
CA LEU A 204 21.70 25.13 1.72
C LEU A 204 22.66 24.19 2.47
N ASN A 205 22.92 23.03 1.90
CA ASN A 205 23.89 22.09 2.44
C ASN A 205 25.28 22.38 1.87
N GLU A 206 26.31 22.35 2.72
CA GLU A 206 27.70 22.53 2.30
C GLU A 206 28.07 21.56 1.19
N GLY A 207 28.71 22.06 0.12
CA GLY A 207 29.08 21.30 -1.08
C GLY A 207 27.93 21.06 -2.08
N SER A 208 26.67 21.35 -1.70
CA SER A 208 25.53 21.26 -2.62
C SER A 208 25.11 22.64 -3.13
N TRP A 209 25.09 23.66 -2.25
CA TRP A 209 24.82 25.03 -2.62
C TRP A 209 25.38 26.01 -1.59
N PRO A 210 26.42 26.83 -1.96
CA PRO A 210 27.04 26.83 -3.28
C PRO A 210 27.80 25.53 -3.57
N GLU A 211 27.83 25.16 -4.86
CA GLU A 211 28.68 24.06 -5.33
C GLU A 211 30.15 24.40 -5.06
N ALA A 212 30.94 23.41 -4.60
CA ALA A 212 32.35 23.61 -4.38
C ALA A 212 33.00 24.09 -5.69
N ALA A 213 33.80 25.15 -5.61
CA ALA A 213 34.54 25.66 -6.76
C ALA A 213 35.41 24.55 -7.36
N ARG A 214 35.20 24.21 -8.62
CA ARG A 214 36.08 23.26 -9.32
C ARG A 214 37.42 23.92 -9.48
N PRO A 215 38.51 23.25 -9.09
CA PRO A 215 39.86 23.78 -9.37
C PRO A 215 40.01 23.99 -10.87
N ASP A 216 40.51 25.17 -11.23
CA ASP A 216 40.87 25.44 -12.64
C ASP A 216 42.00 24.48 -13.03
N PRO A 217 41.83 23.66 -14.09
CA PRO A 217 42.87 22.71 -14.51
C PRO A 217 44.19 23.37 -14.97
N TRP A 218 44.18 24.71 -15.05
CA TRP A 218 45.36 25.50 -15.49
C TRP A 218 46.00 26.34 -14.35
N LEU A 219 45.47 26.28 -13.14
CA LEU A 219 46.01 26.85 -11.93
C LEU A 219 46.30 25.72 -10.91
#